data_312736d9cdbaa3bf44525279a616ca39
#
_entry.id   312736d9cdbaa3bf44525279a616ca39
#
_cell.length_a   1.000
_cell.length_b   1.000
_cell.length_c   1.000
_cell.angle_alpha   90.00
_cell.angle_beta   90.00
_cell.angle_gamma   90.00
#
_symmetry.space_group_name_H-M   'P 1'
#
loop_
_entity.id
_entity.type
_entity.pdbx_description
1 polymer ?
#
loop_
_entity_poly.entity_id
_entity_poly.type
_entity_poly.pdbx_seq_one_letter_code
_entity_poly.pdbx_strand_id
1 'polypeptide(L)'
;MISVYLSLIETDKEKSLIEELYDKNKQTMYSIAFSNLHNRTDAEDAVHEAILRAINQIKKLSQISPDNQRAYLNVIVRNISFDMFNKKINNLSLDEDTEIYDETVLEDQAIGNVNYDLLVDFIRSLPQGMRDAMYLKYCLDFTNEEIEQALNISPSALRNRLFTARKRIKNYIRN
;
A
#
# COMPACT_ATOMS: atom_id res chain seq x y z
N MET A 1 -18.90 15.97 -2.44
CA MET A 1 -17.42 16.00 -2.46
C MET A 1 -16.81 15.13 -3.55
N ILE A 2 -17.28 13.90 -3.76
CA ILE A 2 -16.74 13.00 -4.81
C ILE A 2 -16.93 13.55 -6.24
N SER A 3 -17.98 14.35 -6.49
CA SER A 3 -18.28 14.93 -7.80
C SER A 3 -17.15 15.78 -8.40
N VAL A 4 -16.33 16.41 -7.56
CA VAL A 4 -15.16 17.17 -8.03
C VAL A 4 -14.08 16.25 -8.58
N TYR A 5 -13.88 15.08 -7.97
CA TYR A 5 -12.90 14.10 -8.43
C TYR A 5 -13.33 13.39 -9.71
N LEU A 6 -14.64 13.21 -9.91
CA LEU A 6 -15.18 12.58 -11.11
C LEU A 6 -14.95 13.43 -12.38
N SER A 7 -14.73 14.73 -12.23
CA SER A 7 -14.36 15.60 -13.36
C SER A 7 -12.95 15.32 -13.91
N LEU A 8 -12.11 14.61 -13.15
CA LEU A 8 -10.76 14.19 -13.56
C LEU A 8 -10.76 12.90 -14.39
N ILE A 9 -11.91 12.25 -14.54
CA ILE A 9 -12.06 10.95 -15.19
C ILE A 9 -12.75 11.15 -16.53
N GLU A 10 -12.19 10.56 -17.59
CA GLU A 10 -12.66 10.75 -18.96
C GLU A 10 -13.88 9.91 -19.32
N THR A 11 -14.00 8.70 -18.78
CA THR A 11 -15.05 7.75 -19.18
C THR A 11 -16.12 7.57 -18.09
N ASP A 12 -17.40 7.45 -18.51
CA ASP A 12 -18.51 7.24 -17.57
C ASP A 12 -18.40 5.89 -16.82
N LYS A 13 -17.80 4.88 -17.47
CA LYS A 13 -17.55 3.58 -16.83
C LYS A 13 -16.56 3.68 -15.66
N GLU A 14 -15.49 4.45 -15.84
CA GLU A 14 -14.49 4.67 -14.77
C GLU A 14 -15.07 5.57 -13.66
N LYS A 15 -15.90 6.56 -14.00
CA LYS A 15 -16.63 7.35 -13.01
C LYS A 15 -17.52 6.46 -12.13
N SER A 16 -18.32 5.60 -12.75
CA SER A 16 -19.19 4.67 -12.05
C SER A 16 -18.41 3.72 -11.16
N LEU A 17 -17.23 3.24 -11.60
CA LEU A 17 -16.36 2.39 -10.79
C LEU A 17 -15.84 3.13 -9.54
N ILE A 18 -15.39 4.37 -9.67
CA ILE A 18 -14.92 5.16 -8.53
C ILE A 18 -16.04 5.49 -7.54
N GLU A 19 -17.23 5.82 -8.04
CA GLU A 19 -18.41 6.03 -7.19
C GLU A 19 -18.73 4.77 -6.38
N GLU A 20 -18.79 3.63 -7.04
CA GLU A 20 -19.05 2.34 -6.40
C GLU A 20 -17.97 1.98 -5.36
N LEU A 21 -16.70 2.15 -5.71
CA LEU A 21 -15.58 1.89 -4.81
C LEU A 21 -15.64 2.79 -3.58
N TYR A 22 -15.91 4.07 -3.76
CA TYR A 22 -16.06 5.02 -2.65
C TYR A 22 -17.23 4.62 -1.74
N ASP A 23 -18.42 4.46 -2.31
CA ASP A 23 -19.63 4.20 -1.52
C ASP A 23 -19.56 2.90 -0.73
N LYS A 24 -18.99 1.85 -1.32
CA LYS A 24 -18.83 0.56 -0.64
C LYS A 24 -17.73 0.55 0.41
N ASN A 25 -16.69 1.38 0.28
CA ASN A 25 -15.50 1.27 1.11
C ASN A 25 -15.23 2.49 2.02
N LYS A 26 -15.93 3.62 1.85
CA LYS A 26 -15.69 4.87 2.61
C LYS A 26 -15.66 4.66 4.12
N GLN A 27 -16.57 3.86 4.66
CA GLN A 27 -16.64 3.61 6.09
C GLN A 27 -15.44 2.80 6.60
N THR A 28 -15.03 1.78 5.84
CA THR A 28 -13.86 0.95 6.17
C THR A 28 -12.58 1.77 6.06
N MET A 29 -12.42 2.55 5.00
CA MET A 29 -11.27 3.45 4.82
C MET A 29 -11.17 4.47 5.95
N TYR A 30 -12.30 5.09 6.31
CA TYR A 30 -12.35 6.03 7.43
C TYR A 30 -11.94 5.37 8.75
N SER A 31 -12.45 4.18 9.05
CA SER A 31 -12.09 3.45 10.27
C SER A 31 -10.60 3.13 10.34
N ILE A 32 -9.99 2.73 9.22
CA ILE A 32 -8.55 2.46 9.12
C ILE A 32 -7.76 3.76 9.37
N ALA A 33 -8.13 4.85 8.71
CA ALA A 33 -7.45 6.12 8.86
C ALA A 33 -7.59 6.67 10.29
N PHE A 34 -8.80 6.63 10.85
CA PHE A 34 -9.07 7.12 12.19
C PHE A 34 -8.32 6.32 13.28
N SER A 35 -8.18 5.00 13.11
CA SER A 35 -7.41 4.17 14.05
C SER A 35 -5.92 4.55 14.13
N ASN A 36 -5.37 5.14 13.07
CA ASN A 36 -3.98 5.58 13.04
C ASN A 36 -3.81 7.05 13.45
N LEU A 37 -4.76 7.92 13.06
CA LEU A 37 -4.61 9.37 13.17
C LEU A 37 -5.29 9.96 14.41
N HIS A 38 -6.30 9.27 14.97
CA HIS A 38 -7.12 9.71 16.10
C HIS A 38 -7.67 11.15 15.95
N ASN A 39 -7.80 11.61 14.69
CA ASN A 39 -8.31 12.91 14.32
C ASN A 39 -9.29 12.78 13.16
N ARG A 40 -10.48 13.36 13.30
CA ARG A 40 -11.56 13.21 12.32
C ARG A 40 -11.21 13.85 10.97
N THR A 41 -10.74 15.07 10.99
CA THR A 41 -10.39 15.81 9.77
C THR A 41 -9.27 15.11 9.00
N ASP A 42 -8.20 14.72 9.70
CA ASP A 42 -7.09 14.00 9.07
C ASP A 42 -7.53 12.64 8.50
N ALA A 43 -8.45 11.95 9.18
CA ALA A 43 -8.98 10.68 8.68
C ALA A 43 -9.82 10.87 7.40
N GLU A 44 -10.63 11.93 7.35
CA GLU A 44 -11.38 12.33 6.15
C GLU A 44 -10.42 12.70 5.00
N ASP A 45 -9.36 13.47 5.28
CA ASP A 45 -8.34 13.84 4.30
C ASP A 45 -7.58 12.61 3.77
N ALA A 46 -7.26 11.65 4.64
CA ALA A 46 -6.62 10.41 4.22
C ALA A 46 -7.51 9.57 3.28
N VAL A 47 -8.82 9.53 3.52
CA VAL A 47 -9.79 8.88 2.63
C VAL A 47 -9.85 9.60 1.29
N HIS A 48 -9.89 10.92 1.27
CA HIS A 48 -9.89 11.70 0.03
C HIS A 48 -8.64 11.46 -0.80
N GLU A 49 -7.47 11.50 -0.18
CA GLU A 49 -6.20 11.21 -0.85
C GLU A 49 -6.15 9.77 -1.39
N ALA A 50 -6.71 8.79 -0.65
CA ALA A 50 -6.79 7.41 -1.11
C ALA A 50 -7.62 7.28 -2.41
N ILE A 51 -8.74 7.99 -2.50
CA ILE A 51 -9.58 8.00 -3.71
C ILE A 51 -8.85 8.69 -4.87
N LEU A 52 -8.13 9.78 -4.64
CA LEU A 52 -7.31 10.42 -5.69
C LEU A 52 -6.25 9.45 -6.25
N ARG A 53 -5.58 8.69 -5.39
CA ARG A 53 -4.64 7.65 -5.85
C ARG A 53 -5.34 6.51 -6.59
N ALA A 54 -6.54 6.13 -6.19
CA ALA A 54 -7.34 5.14 -6.91
C ALA A 54 -7.70 5.64 -8.33
N ILE A 55 -8.06 6.90 -8.48
CA ILE A 55 -8.32 7.53 -9.79
C ILE A 55 -7.08 7.46 -10.67
N ASN A 56 -5.90 7.77 -10.15
CA ASN A 56 -4.65 7.68 -10.90
C ASN A 56 -4.31 6.24 -11.36
N GLN A 57 -4.86 5.23 -10.68
CA GLN A 57 -4.68 3.81 -10.99
C GLN A 57 -5.95 3.16 -11.58
N ILE A 58 -6.90 3.95 -12.08
CA ILE A 58 -8.23 3.47 -12.46
C ILE A 58 -8.18 2.38 -13.53
N LYS A 59 -7.27 2.49 -14.51
CA LYS A 59 -7.08 1.49 -15.57
C LYS A 59 -6.68 0.13 -15.00
N LYS A 60 -5.80 0.10 -14.01
CA LYS A 60 -5.39 -1.14 -13.33
C LYS A 60 -6.51 -1.65 -12.44
N LEU A 61 -7.15 -0.78 -11.68
CA LEU A 61 -8.26 -1.15 -10.81
C LEU A 61 -9.43 -1.77 -11.57
N SER A 62 -9.73 -1.30 -12.78
CA SER A 62 -10.80 -1.86 -13.62
C SER A 62 -10.53 -3.30 -14.09
N GLN A 63 -9.28 -3.79 -14.00
CA GLN A 63 -8.85 -5.11 -14.47
C GLN A 63 -8.77 -6.15 -13.34
N ILE A 64 -8.81 -5.75 -12.09
CA ILE A 64 -8.72 -6.65 -10.93
C ILE A 64 -10.09 -6.89 -10.30
N SER A 65 -10.21 -7.98 -9.53
CA SER A 65 -11.47 -8.36 -8.88
C SER A 65 -11.92 -7.34 -7.84
N PRO A 66 -13.24 -7.25 -7.53
CA PRO A 66 -13.75 -6.34 -6.50
C PRO A 66 -13.10 -6.51 -5.12
N ASP A 67 -12.77 -7.74 -4.73
CA ASP A 67 -12.06 -7.99 -3.46
C ASP A 67 -10.64 -7.42 -3.48
N ASN A 68 -9.95 -7.53 -4.61
CA ASN A 68 -8.62 -6.95 -4.79
C ASN A 68 -8.68 -5.41 -4.86
N GLN A 69 -9.72 -4.84 -5.47
CA GLN A 69 -9.95 -3.39 -5.46
C GLN A 69 -10.11 -2.87 -4.03
N ARG A 70 -10.92 -3.56 -3.20
CA ARG A 70 -11.10 -3.22 -1.78
C ARG A 70 -9.80 -3.35 -1.00
N ALA A 71 -9.06 -4.44 -1.23
CA ALA A 71 -7.78 -4.65 -0.57
C ALA A 71 -6.75 -3.57 -0.94
N TYR A 72 -6.71 -3.15 -2.21
CA TYR A 72 -5.91 -2.01 -2.67
C TYR A 72 -6.25 -0.73 -1.89
N LEU A 73 -7.53 -0.35 -1.81
CA LEU A 73 -7.96 0.84 -1.08
C LEU A 73 -7.54 0.80 0.40
N ASN A 74 -7.66 -0.36 1.06
CA ASN A 74 -7.25 -0.55 2.44
C ASN A 74 -5.73 -0.38 2.63
N VAL A 75 -4.94 -0.88 1.67
CA VAL A 75 -3.48 -0.68 1.66
C VAL A 75 -3.14 0.80 1.52
N ILE A 76 -3.76 1.48 0.57
CA ILE A 76 -3.46 2.88 0.25
C ILE A 76 -3.83 3.81 1.41
N VAL A 77 -5.06 3.71 1.94
CA VAL A 77 -5.50 4.58 3.04
C VAL A 77 -4.66 4.36 4.31
N ARG A 78 -4.24 3.13 4.58
CA ARG A 78 -3.34 2.81 5.70
C ARG A 78 -1.98 3.47 5.53
N ASN A 79 -1.35 3.37 4.35
CA ASN A 79 -0.08 4.03 4.09
C ASN A 79 -0.18 5.55 4.22
N ILE A 80 -1.23 6.16 3.64
CA ILE A 80 -1.47 7.60 3.76
C ILE A 80 -1.57 8.02 5.22
N SER A 81 -2.39 7.32 6.01
CA SER A 81 -2.58 7.65 7.42
C SER A 81 -1.29 7.50 8.24
N PHE A 82 -0.45 6.51 7.96
CA PHE A 82 0.87 6.38 8.56
C PHE A 82 1.82 7.52 8.15
N ASP A 83 1.85 7.89 6.88
CA ASP A 83 2.68 9.01 6.40
C ASP A 83 2.25 10.33 7.06
N MET A 84 0.94 10.58 7.19
CA MET A 84 0.40 11.76 7.86
C MET A 84 0.76 11.77 9.36
N PHE A 85 0.65 10.63 10.04
CA PHE A 85 1.01 10.48 11.44
C PHE A 85 2.51 10.75 11.66
N ASN A 86 3.38 10.15 10.85
CA ASN A 86 4.83 10.34 10.93
C ASN A 86 5.25 11.79 10.66
N LYS A 87 4.64 12.45 9.66
CA LYS A 87 4.88 13.87 9.41
C LYS A 87 4.52 14.75 10.62
N LYS A 88 3.45 14.42 11.33
CA LYS A 88 3.07 15.16 12.56
C LYS A 88 4.09 14.96 13.67
N ILE A 89 4.56 13.72 13.89
CA ILE A 89 5.58 13.42 14.89
C ILE A 89 6.91 14.11 14.53
N ASN A 90 7.35 14.02 13.29
CA ASN A 90 8.60 14.62 12.83
C ASN A 90 8.57 16.16 12.85
N ASN A 91 7.40 16.77 12.67
CA ASN A 91 7.22 18.22 12.90
C ASN A 91 7.30 18.62 14.37
N LEU A 92 7.21 17.65 15.29
CA LEU A 92 7.36 17.85 16.74
C LEU A 92 8.76 17.46 17.24
N SER A 93 9.55 16.72 16.45
CA SER A 93 10.93 16.31 16.74
C SER A 93 11.76 16.38 15.46
N LEU A 94 12.65 17.37 15.38
CA LEU A 94 13.71 17.43 14.39
C LEU A 94 14.76 16.40 14.78
N ASP A 95 14.75 15.23 14.14
CA ASP A 95 15.97 14.42 13.95
C ASP A 95 15.73 13.39 12.82
N GLU A 96 16.61 13.51 11.83
CA GLU A 96 16.71 12.60 10.68
C GLU A 96 17.46 11.33 11.09
N ASP A 97 16.94 10.14 10.74
CA ASP A 97 17.79 8.98 10.49
C ASP A 97 17.17 8.13 9.37
N THR A 98 17.73 8.32 8.17
CA THR A 98 17.44 7.50 7.00
C THR A 98 18.54 6.45 6.87
N GLU A 99 18.29 5.24 7.32
CA GLU A 99 19.20 4.11 7.07
C GLU A 99 19.15 3.71 5.59
N ILE A 100 20.27 3.93 4.91
CA ILE A 100 20.55 3.50 3.52
C ILE A 100 21.15 2.10 3.59
N TYR A 101 20.50 1.12 2.96
CA TYR A 101 21.06 -0.24 2.81
C TYR A 101 21.52 -0.47 1.37
N ASP A 102 22.73 -1.00 1.26
CA ASP A 102 23.46 -1.29 0.02
C ASP A 102 22.97 -2.59 -0.64
N GLU A 103 23.04 -2.65 -1.98
CA GLU A 103 22.49 -3.73 -2.81
C GLU A 103 23.52 -4.81 -3.10
N THR A 104 23.16 -6.07 -2.78
CA THR A 104 23.72 -7.23 -3.48
C THR A 104 22.59 -8.14 -3.94
N VAL A 105 22.57 -8.40 -5.23
CA VAL A 105 21.62 -9.31 -5.91
C VAL A 105 22.05 -10.75 -5.62
N LEU A 106 21.14 -11.58 -5.12
CA LEU A 106 21.34 -13.01 -4.95
C LEU A 106 20.28 -13.79 -5.73
N GLU A 107 20.77 -14.72 -6.55
CA GLU A 107 20.00 -15.61 -7.43
C GLU A 107 19.13 -16.63 -6.66
N ASP A 108 18.01 -17.02 -7.29
CA ASP A 108 17.02 -17.97 -6.77
C ASP A 108 17.55 -19.42 -6.78
N GLN A 109 17.43 -20.08 -5.63
CA GLN A 109 17.49 -21.55 -5.55
C GLN A 109 16.29 -22.09 -4.78
N ALA A 110 15.84 -23.29 -5.19
CA ALA A 110 14.61 -23.97 -4.87
C ALA A 110 14.25 -24.07 -3.37
N ILE A 111 12.95 -23.93 -3.13
CA ILE A 111 12.29 -23.97 -1.81
C ILE A 111 11.94 -25.44 -1.48
N GLY A 112 12.49 -25.96 -0.38
CA GLY A 112 12.08 -27.23 0.24
C GLY A 112 10.73 -27.10 0.96
N ASN A 113 10.19 -28.21 1.48
CA ASN A 113 8.90 -28.31 2.17
C ASN A 113 8.77 -27.27 3.30
N VAL A 114 8.05 -26.18 3.04
CA VAL A 114 7.76 -25.14 4.02
C VAL A 114 6.36 -25.36 4.59
N ASN A 115 6.23 -25.30 5.91
CA ASN A 115 4.92 -25.25 6.52
C ASN A 115 4.24 -23.93 6.14
N TYR A 116 3.20 -24.02 5.30
CA TYR A 116 2.52 -22.86 4.72
C TYR A 116 1.95 -21.91 5.78
N ASP A 117 1.37 -22.43 6.85
CA ASP A 117 0.75 -21.62 7.93
C ASP A 117 1.81 -20.79 8.66
N LEU A 118 2.96 -21.38 8.97
CA LEU A 118 4.08 -20.68 9.60
C LEU A 118 4.68 -19.61 8.68
N LEU A 119 4.73 -19.87 7.38
CA LEU A 119 5.18 -18.87 6.41
C LEU A 119 4.23 -17.69 6.32
N VAL A 120 2.91 -17.94 6.33
CA VAL A 120 1.88 -16.90 6.34
C VAL A 120 2.00 -16.04 7.59
N ASP A 121 2.17 -16.65 8.77
CA ASP A 121 2.33 -15.91 10.02
C ASP A 121 3.63 -15.11 10.05
N PHE A 122 4.71 -15.66 9.50
CA PHE A 122 5.96 -14.91 9.33
C PHE A 122 5.78 -13.69 8.40
N ILE A 123 5.13 -13.86 7.25
CA ILE A 123 4.83 -12.74 6.34
C ILE A 123 3.98 -11.67 7.05
N ARG A 124 3.01 -12.08 7.87
CA ARG A 124 2.20 -11.17 8.68
C ARG A 124 3.03 -10.41 9.72
N SER A 125 4.12 -10.98 10.20
CA SER A 125 5.04 -10.33 11.16
C SER A 125 5.97 -9.30 10.53
N LEU A 126 6.12 -9.27 9.20
CA LEU A 126 6.95 -8.28 8.51
C LEU A 126 6.44 -6.85 8.75
N PRO A 127 7.32 -5.84 8.75
CA PRO A 127 6.91 -4.44 8.80
C PRO A 127 5.85 -4.10 7.74
N GLN A 128 4.89 -3.26 8.09
CA GLN A 128 3.72 -2.96 7.27
C GLN A 128 4.08 -2.53 5.84
N GLY A 129 5.05 -1.61 5.69
CA GLY A 129 5.46 -1.13 4.35
C GLY A 129 6.07 -2.22 3.45
N MET A 130 6.70 -3.25 4.04
CA MET A 130 7.20 -4.42 3.29
C MET A 130 6.05 -5.32 2.86
N ARG A 131 5.07 -5.58 3.74
CA ARG A 131 3.88 -6.37 3.42
C ARG A 131 3.07 -5.75 2.30
N ASP A 132 2.84 -4.43 2.38
CA ASP A 132 2.05 -3.70 1.38
C ASP A 132 2.73 -3.73 0.01
N ALA A 133 4.05 -3.49 -0.05
CA ALA A 133 4.82 -3.59 -1.29
C ALA A 133 4.78 -5.01 -1.88
N MET A 134 4.96 -6.04 -1.04
CA MET A 134 4.87 -7.45 -1.44
C MET A 134 3.47 -7.79 -1.95
N TYR A 135 2.42 -7.35 -1.25
CA TYR A 135 1.04 -7.61 -1.66
C TYR A 135 0.71 -6.99 -3.01
N LEU A 136 1.04 -5.70 -3.21
CA LEU A 136 0.83 -5.04 -4.49
C LEU A 136 1.61 -5.71 -5.62
N LYS A 137 2.86 -6.14 -5.36
CA LYS A 137 3.72 -6.75 -6.37
C LYS A 137 3.29 -8.15 -6.76
N TYR A 138 3.03 -9.03 -5.78
CA TYR A 138 2.88 -10.48 -6.04
C TYR A 138 1.44 -10.97 -5.99
N CYS A 139 0.53 -10.25 -5.31
CA CYS A 139 -0.88 -10.63 -5.27
C CYS A 139 -1.73 -9.84 -6.26
N LEU A 140 -1.40 -8.57 -6.50
CA LEU A 140 -2.14 -7.70 -7.42
C LEU A 140 -1.42 -7.45 -8.76
N ASP A 141 -0.20 -7.98 -8.92
CA ASP A 141 0.62 -7.88 -10.14
C ASP A 141 0.84 -6.43 -10.62
N PHE A 142 1.09 -5.52 -9.66
CA PHE A 142 1.42 -4.14 -9.96
C PHE A 142 2.86 -4.02 -10.44
N THR A 143 3.13 -3.15 -11.42
CA THR A 143 4.48 -2.78 -11.81
C THR A 143 5.16 -1.97 -10.69
N ASN A 144 6.48 -1.83 -10.75
CA ASN A 144 7.19 -1.04 -9.74
C ASN A 144 6.72 0.41 -9.74
N GLU A 145 6.53 1.00 -10.92
CA GLU A 145 6.06 2.38 -11.11
C GLU A 145 4.65 2.58 -10.52
N GLU A 146 3.75 1.63 -10.75
CA GLU A 146 2.40 1.66 -10.16
C GLU A 146 2.45 1.58 -8.63
N ILE A 147 3.35 0.75 -8.05
CA ILE A 147 3.52 0.62 -6.61
C ILE A 147 4.12 1.90 -6.01
N GLU A 148 5.13 2.48 -6.66
CA GLU A 148 5.76 3.73 -6.25
C GLU A 148 4.73 4.87 -6.17
N GLN A 149 3.90 5.00 -7.20
CA GLN A 149 2.81 5.98 -7.21
C GLN A 149 1.75 5.69 -6.14
N ALA A 150 1.32 4.43 -6.03
CA ALA A 150 0.29 4.02 -5.09
C ALA A 150 0.70 4.27 -3.63
N LEU A 151 1.94 3.90 -3.28
CA LEU A 151 2.47 4.04 -1.91
C LEU A 151 3.15 5.40 -1.67
N ASN A 152 3.31 6.23 -2.72
CA ASN A 152 4.04 7.50 -2.68
C ASN A 152 5.46 7.36 -2.09
N ILE A 153 6.21 6.41 -2.64
CA ILE A 153 7.59 6.13 -2.23
C ILE A 153 8.55 6.25 -3.42
N SER A 154 9.83 6.48 -3.12
CA SER A 154 10.85 6.51 -4.16
C SER A 154 11.15 5.12 -4.73
N PRO A 155 11.70 5.02 -5.96
CA PRO A 155 12.16 3.75 -6.54
C PRO A 155 13.14 3.00 -5.64
N SER A 156 14.06 3.71 -4.98
CA SER A 156 15.02 3.14 -4.03
C SER A 156 14.33 2.57 -2.79
N ALA A 157 13.35 3.28 -2.23
CA ALA A 157 12.59 2.81 -1.08
C ALA A 157 11.78 1.55 -1.41
N LEU A 158 11.13 1.49 -2.60
CA LEU A 158 10.44 0.29 -3.04
C LEU A 158 11.39 -0.90 -3.17
N ARG A 159 12.52 -0.69 -3.84
CA ARG A 159 13.55 -1.72 -4.06
C ARG A 159 14.04 -2.28 -2.71
N ASN A 160 14.35 -1.40 -1.77
CA ASN A 160 14.78 -1.79 -0.43
C ASN A 160 13.70 -2.58 0.32
N ARG A 161 12.44 -2.15 0.29
CA ARG A 161 11.33 -2.87 0.92
C ARG A 161 11.17 -4.28 0.35
N LEU A 162 11.16 -4.43 -0.97
CA LEU A 162 11.02 -5.73 -1.63
C LEU A 162 12.24 -6.63 -1.41
N PHE A 163 13.44 -6.07 -1.51
CA PHE A 163 14.68 -6.81 -1.25
C PHE A 163 14.74 -7.34 0.19
N THR A 164 14.53 -6.46 1.17
CA THR A 164 14.60 -6.84 2.59
C THR A 164 13.51 -7.85 2.95
N ALA A 165 12.29 -7.69 2.43
CA ALA A 165 11.21 -8.65 2.64
C ALA A 165 11.57 -10.03 2.09
N ARG A 166 12.06 -10.12 0.85
CA ARG A 166 12.52 -11.39 0.24
C ARG A 166 13.66 -12.02 1.02
N LYS A 167 14.66 -11.23 1.43
CA LYS A 167 15.77 -11.71 2.25
C LYS A 167 15.30 -12.30 3.58
N ARG A 168 14.39 -11.63 4.28
CA ARG A 168 13.81 -12.12 5.54
C ARG A 168 13.03 -13.41 5.34
N ILE A 169 12.19 -13.50 4.30
CA ILE A 169 11.43 -14.71 3.96
C ILE A 169 12.38 -15.86 3.63
N LYS A 170 13.41 -15.61 2.80
CA LYS A 170 14.41 -16.64 2.45
C LYS A 170 15.16 -17.18 3.67
N ASN A 171 15.54 -16.30 4.59
CA ASN A 171 16.21 -16.71 5.83
C ASN A 171 15.28 -17.53 6.74
N TYR A 172 14.01 -17.16 6.81
CA TYR A 172 13.01 -17.90 7.58
C TYR A 172 12.77 -19.31 7.03
N ILE A 173 12.72 -19.47 5.72
CA ILE A 173 12.52 -20.77 5.05
C ILE A 173 13.72 -21.71 5.21
N ARG A 174 14.93 -21.15 5.41
CA ARG A 174 16.17 -21.94 5.52
C ARG A 174 16.48 -22.43 6.94
N ASN A 175 15.84 -21.88 7.95
CA ASN A 175 15.94 -22.26 9.35
C ASN A 175 14.84 -23.25 9.74
#